data_33383c56816e9bec1bfe8d8a14f5a19c
#
_entry.id   33383c56816e9bec1bfe8d8a14f5a19c
#
_cell.length_a   1.000
_cell.length_b   1.000
_cell.length_c   1.000
_cell.angle_alpha   90.00
_cell.angle_beta   90.00
_cell.angle_gamma   90.00
#
_symmetry.space_group_name_H-M   'P 1'
#
loop_
_entity.id
_entity.type
_entity.pdbx_description
1 polymer ?
#
loop_
_entity_poly.entity_id
_entity_poly.type
_entity_poly.pdbx_seq_one_letter_code
_entity_poly.pdbx_strand_id
1 'polypeptide(L)'
;KMGAIAEFFVHLYIRLNGFNQECLYLNLEENSIKKGFDGYYSLNDQEWLMESKAGSTASKSASHSAKVSLAMRDLENKVTGKDSQDDRINNPWQEAYSHASHADVGTSSQIKKNIKKLANEFTNGHYHSIEEFNTMPCGTIFQGGKWTKYDHNQLKSDIYDLEKNLKGQNVHVICMTQKSIDLFLNFISEDA
;
A
#
# COMPACT_ATOMS: atom_id res chain seq x y z
N LYS A 1 4.97 11.41 -9.23
CA LYS A 1 6.34 11.22 -8.68
C LYS A 1 6.36 10.97 -7.17
N MET A 2 5.73 11.83 -6.35
CA MET A 2 5.73 11.71 -4.87
C MET A 2 5.21 10.33 -4.40
N GLY A 3 4.06 9.87 -4.89
CA GLY A 3 3.50 8.56 -4.54
C GLY A 3 4.45 7.42 -4.83
N ALA A 4 4.99 7.33 -6.04
CA ALA A 4 5.90 6.25 -6.43
C ALA A 4 7.18 6.19 -5.57
N ILE A 5 7.74 7.35 -5.17
CA ILE A 5 8.90 7.39 -4.27
C ILE A 5 8.51 6.92 -2.86
N ALA A 6 7.34 7.35 -2.36
CA ALA A 6 6.83 6.90 -1.08
C ALA A 6 6.61 5.39 -1.06
N GLU A 7 5.95 4.85 -2.08
CA GLU A 7 5.74 3.41 -2.25
C GLU A 7 7.07 2.65 -2.26
N PHE A 8 8.07 3.11 -3.04
CA PHE A 8 9.40 2.50 -3.08
C PHE A 8 10.00 2.33 -1.67
N PHE A 9 9.98 3.38 -0.85
CA PHE A 9 10.53 3.32 0.51
C PHE A 9 9.70 2.44 1.44
N VAL A 10 8.38 2.42 1.28
CA VAL A 10 7.48 1.53 2.04
C VAL A 10 7.79 0.07 1.69
N HIS A 11 7.88 -0.27 0.40
CA HIS A 11 8.25 -1.62 -0.03
C HIS A 11 9.61 -2.06 0.51
N LEU A 12 10.61 -1.17 0.43
CA LEU A 12 11.94 -1.45 0.97
C LEU A 12 11.88 -1.73 2.47
N TYR A 13 11.18 -0.90 3.24
CA TYR A 13 10.99 -1.08 4.68
C TYR A 13 10.33 -2.41 5.02
N ILE A 14 9.23 -2.74 4.37
CA ILE A 14 8.47 -3.97 4.61
C ILE A 14 9.36 -5.20 4.35
N ARG A 15 10.09 -5.22 3.24
CA ARG A 15 11.02 -6.31 2.89
C ARG A 15 12.16 -6.44 3.90
N LEU A 16 12.75 -5.34 4.37
CA LEU A 16 13.79 -5.34 5.39
C LEU A 16 13.30 -5.84 6.75
N ASN A 17 11.98 -5.83 7.00
CA ASN A 17 11.34 -6.40 8.17
C ASN A 17 10.84 -7.84 7.96
N GLY A 18 11.35 -8.54 6.96
CA GLY A 18 11.17 -9.97 6.77
C GLY A 18 9.91 -10.39 6.01
N PHE A 19 9.14 -9.44 5.50
CA PHE A 19 8.00 -9.77 4.65
C PHE A 19 8.47 -10.16 3.23
N ASN A 20 7.86 -11.19 2.67
CA ASN A 20 8.02 -11.55 1.28
C ASN A 20 7.05 -10.75 0.42
N GLN A 21 7.55 -10.14 -0.64
CA GLN A 21 6.72 -9.44 -1.61
C GLN A 21 6.16 -10.44 -2.62
N GLU A 22 4.85 -10.54 -2.73
CA GLU A 22 4.15 -11.54 -3.53
C GLU A 22 3.63 -11.02 -4.88
N CYS A 23 3.71 -9.71 -5.10
CA CYS A 23 3.34 -9.06 -6.35
C CYS A 23 4.43 -8.11 -6.81
N LEU A 24 4.58 -7.94 -8.12
CA LEU A 24 5.49 -6.93 -8.67
C LEU A 24 5.11 -5.53 -8.21
N TYR A 25 6.12 -4.75 -7.85
CA TYR A 25 5.96 -3.35 -7.44
C TYR A 25 5.70 -2.40 -8.62
N LEU A 26 6.41 -2.61 -9.72
CA LEU A 26 6.30 -1.79 -10.93
C LEU A 26 5.93 -2.67 -12.11
N ASN A 27 4.86 -2.31 -12.81
CA ASN A 27 4.66 -2.79 -14.16
C ASN A 27 5.42 -1.86 -15.12
N LEU A 28 6.64 -2.25 -15.47
CA LEU A 28 7.51 -1.49 -16.38
C LEU A 28 6.97 -1.48 -17.82
N GLU A 29 6.10 -2.42 -18.17
CA GLU A 29 5.64 -2.62 -19.55
C GLU A 29 4.44 -1.76 -19.93
N GLU A 30 3.60 -1.35 -18.98
CA GLU A 30 2.30 -0.77 -19.33
C GLU A 30 2.17 0.74 -19.18
N ASN A 31 3.09 1.49 -18.62
CA ASN A 31 2.85 2.93 -18.29
C ASN A 31 1.47 3.17 -17.60
N SER A 32 0.82 2.12 -17.11
CA SER A 32 -0.51 2.18 -16.54
C SER A 32 -0.48 2.43 -15.05
N ILE A 33 -1.37 3.29 -14.59
CA ILE A 33 -1.63 3.49 -13.17
C ILE A 33 -2.17 2.17 -12.63
N LYS A 34 -1.46 1.56 -11.67
CA LYS A 34 -1.92 0.35 -10.98
C LYS A 34 -3.33 0.57 -10.45
N LYS A 35 -4.24 -0.29 -10.83
CA LYS A 35 -5.61 -0.28 -10.36
C LYS A 35 -5.88 -1.26 -9.21
N GLY A 36 -4.90 -2.13 -8.90
CA GLY A 36 -4.92 -3.08 -7.81
C GLY A 36 -4.44 -2.50 -6.48
N PHE A 37 -4.04 -3.38 -5.56
CA PHE A 37 -3.37 -3.00 -4.31
C PHE A 37 -1.96 -2.46 -4.60
N ASP A 38 -1.47 -1.53 -3.77
CA ASP A 38 -0.10 -1.04 -3.88
C ASP A 38 0.92 -2.13 -3.51
N GLY A 39 0.53 -3.09 -2.64
CA GLY A 39 1.35 -4.23 -2.31
C GLY A 39 0.57 -5.43 -1.77
N TYR A 40 1.12 -6.62 -2.01
CA TYR A 40 0.67 -7.89 -1.46
C TYR A 40 1.87 -8.63 -0.90
N TYR A 41 1.79 -9.00 0.37
CA TYR A 41 2.91 -9.57 1.10
C TYR A 41 2.53 -10.82 1.87
N SER A 42 3.54 -11.63 2.22
CA SER A 42 3.39 -12.72 3.17
C SER A 42 4.42 -12.63 4.30
N LEU A 43 4.02 -13.06 5.49
CA LEU A 43 4.88 -13.24 6.65
C LEU A 43 4.30 -14.36 7.54
N ASN A 44 5.09 -15.38 7.84
CA ASN A 44 4.67 -16.52 8.69
C ASN A 44 3.32 -17.11 8.26
N ASP A 45 3.18 -17.43 6.97
CA ASP A 45 1.95 -17.97 6.34
C ASP A 45 0.71 -17.06 6.41
N GLN A 46 0.88 -15.80 6.82
CA GLN A 46 -0.16 -14.79 6.78
C GLN A 46 0.02 -13.88 5.56
N GLU A 47 -1.09 -13.60 4.88
CA GLU A 47 -1.13 -12.73 3.70
C GLU A 47 -1.59 -11.33 4.11
N TRP A 48 -0.98 -10.28 3.52
CA TRP A 48 -1.17 -8.88 3.90
C TRP A 48 -1.41 -8.00 2.68
N LEU A 49 -2.42 -7.13 2.78
CA LEU A 49 -2.73 -6.10 1.79
C LEU A 49 -2.11 -4.76 2.21
N MET A 50 -1.42 -4.10 1.29
CA MET A 50 -0.81 -2.81 1.54
C MET A 50 -1.34 -1.73 0.60
N GLU A 51 -1.57 -0.54 1.17
CA GLU A 51 -1.88 0.67 0.44
C GLU A 51 -1.07 1.83 1.00
N SER A 52 -0.50 2.65 0.13
CA SER A 52 0.38 3.76 0.50
C SER A 52 -0.17 5.10 0.02
N LYS A 53 -0.21 6.07 0.91
CA LYS A 53 -0.56 7.45 0.56
C LYS A 53 0.54 8.40 0.99
N ALA A 54 0.86 9.34 0.11
CA ALA A 54 1.89 10.34 0.35
C ALA A 54 1.32 11.76 0.46
N GLY A 55 2.03 12.59 1.18
CA GLY A 55 1.74 14.02 1.30
C GLY A 55 3.01 14.82 1.56
N SER A 56 2.87 16.15 1.52
CA SER A 56 3.95 17.08 1.81
C SER A 56 3.51 18.08 2.86
N THR A 57 4.43 18.48 3.74
CA THR A 57 4.22 19.56 4.72
C THR A 57 3.88 20.92 4.08
N ALA A 58 4.06 21.05 2.77
CA ALA A 58 3.55 22.21 2.02
C ALA A 58 2.01 22.31 2.04
N SER A 59 1.31 21.19 2.25
CA SER A 59 -0.15 21.17 2.44
C SER A 59 -0.48 21.17 3.92
N LYS A 60 -1.27 22.13 4.38
CA LYS A 60 -1.69 22.26 5.78
C LYS A 60 -2.46 21.06 6.33
N SER A 61 -3.09 20.27 5.46
CA SER A 61 -3.89 19.08 5.82
C SER A 61 -3.09 17.77 5.73
N ALA A 62 -1.80 17.82 5.37
CA ALA A 62 -1.01 16.62 5.27
C ALA A 62 -0.44 16.18 6.64
N SER A 63 -1.00 15.12 7.18
CA SER A 63 -0.47 14.43 8.36
C SER A 63 -0.36 12.92 8.09
N HIS A 64 0.43 12.21 8.88
CA HIS A 64 0.53 10.75 8.79
C HIS A 64 -0.84 10.10 9.03
N SER A 65 -1.55 10.54 10.07
CA SER A 65 -2.89 10.03 10.41
C SER A 65 -3.89 10.22 9.27
N ALA A 66 -3.89 11.39 8.61
CA ALA A 66 -4.74 11.64 7.45
C ALA A 66 -4.39 10.72 6.25
N LYS A 67 -3.09 10.42 6.03
CA LYS A 67 -2.66 9.53 4.96
C LYS A 67 -2.96 8.06 5.27
N VAL A 68 -2.76 7.65 6.51
CA VAL A 68 -3.15 6.31 6.99
C VAL A 68 -4.66 6.09 6.84
N SER A 69 -5.49 7.06 7.27
CA SER A 69 -6.95 6.99 7.10
C SER A 69 -7.36 6.87 5.63
N LEU A 70 -6.70 7.61 4.75
CA LEU A 70 -6.96 7.57 3.31
C LEU A 70 -6.57 6.21 2.72
N ALA A 71 -5.41 5.68 3.10
CA ALA A 71 -4.96 4.35 2.68
C ALA A 71 -5.91 3.25 3.15
N MET A 72 -6.36 3.31 4.41
CA MET A 72 -7.32 2.34 4.95
C MET A 72 -8.66 2.37 4.19
N ARG A 73 -9.18 3.56 3.91
CA ARG A 73 -10.41 3.72 3.15
C ARG A 73 -10.28 3.14 1.74
N ASP A 74 -9.15 3.38 1.07
CA ASP A 74 -8.93 2.88 -0.28
C ASP A 74 -8.79 1.34 -0.29
N LEU A 75 -8.13 0.73 0.73
CA LEU A 75 -8.12 -0.72 0.92
C LEU A 75 -9.54 -1.28 1.08
N GLU A 76 -10.33 -0.68 1.97
CA GLU A 76 -11.72 -1.11 2.20
C GLU A 76 -12.55 -1.01 0.91
N ASN A 77 -12.44 0.09 0.17
CA ASN A 77 -13.18 0.27 -1.08
C ASN A 77 -12.78 -0.77 -2.13
N LYS A 78 -11.49 -1.06 -2.28
CA LYS A 78 -10.97 -2.08 -3.21
C LYS A 78 -11.50 -3.46 -2.85
N VAL A 79 -11.43 -3.86 -1.58
CA VAL A 79 -11.88 -5.19 -1.13
C VAL A 79 -13.40 -5.36 -1.23
N THR A 80 -14.15 -4.33 -0.85
CA THR A 80 -15.63 -4.36 -0.84
C THR A 80 -16.27 -4.05 -2.19
N GLY A 81 -15.47 -3.78 -3.23
CA GLY A 81 -15.95 -3.47 -4.57
C GLY A 81 -16.63 -2.10 -4.72
N LYS A 82 -16.49 -1.19 -3.74
CA LYS A 82 -17.09 0.15 -3.79
C LYS A 82 -16.53 1.01 -4.92
N ASP A 83 -15.28 0.78 -5.31
CA ASP A 83 -14.64 1.50 -6.42
C ASP A 83 -15.03 0.93 -7.80
N SER A 84 -15.81 -0.18 -7.84
CA SER A 84 -16.20 -0.88 -9.06
C SER A 84 -17.57 -0.45 -9.61
N GLN A 85 -18.16 0.63 -9.08
CA GLN A 85 -19.53 1.09 -9.43
C GLN A 85 -19.63 1.83 -10.79
N ASP A 86 -18.50 2.13 -11.44
CA ASP A 86 -18.49 2.62 -12.82
C ASP A 86 -18.29 1.43 -13.76
N ASP A 87 -18.88 1.45 -14.95
CA ASP A 87 -18.99 0.37 -15.98
C ASP A 87 -17.69 -0.37 -16.36
N ARG A 88 -16.61 -0.13 -15.66
CA ARG A 88 -15.34 -0.84 -15.72
C ARG A 88 -15.11 -1.55 -14.39
N ILE A 89 -15.43 -2.83 -14.36
CA ILE A 89 -15.12 -3.70 -13.20
C ILE A 89 -13.61 -3.69 -13.00
N ASN A 90 -13.18 -2.90 -12.04
CA ASN A 90 -11.78 -2.84 -11.62
C ASN A 90 -11.59 -3.90 -10.53
N ASN A 91 -11.12 -5.07 -10.90
CA ASN A 91 -10.91 -6.18 -9.98
C ASN A 91 -9.48 -6.15 -9.41
N PRO A 92 -9.28 -5.66 -8.17
CA PRO A 92 -7.94 -5.54 -7.58
C PRO A 92 -7.25 -6.89 -7.38
N TRP A 93 -8.02 -7.96 -7.21
CA TRP A 93 -7.50 -9.32 -7.07
C TRP A 93 -7.01 -9.89 -8.41
N GLN A 94 -7.65 -9.52 -9.52
CA GLN A 94 -7.19 -9.92 -10.86
C GLN A 94 -5.83 -9.29 -11.18
N GLU A 95 -5.65 -8.01 -10.82
CA GLU A 95 -4.36 -7.34 -10.94
C GLU A 95 -3.30 -7.99 -10.04
N ALA A 96 -3.64 -8.26 -8.77
CA ALA A 96 -2.74 -8.96 -7.86
C ALA A 96 -2.35 -10.35 -8.39
N TYR A 97 -3.30 -11.12 -8.95
CA TYR A 97 -3.02 -12.42 -9.56
C TYR A 97 -2.10 -12.31 -10.78
N SER A 98 -2.31 -11.34 -11.64
CA SER A 98 -1.45 -11.07 -12.78
C SER A 98 0.00 -10.83 -12.32
N HIS A 99 0.19 -9.92 -11.36
CA HIS A 99 1.51 -9.59 -10.82
C HIS A 99 2.18 -10.76 -10.07
N ALA A 100 1.42 -11.52 -9.28
CA ALA A 100 1.94 -12.70 -8.57
C ALA A 100 2.32 -13.86 -9.52
N SER A 101 1.79 -13.85 -10.74
CA SER A 101 2.06 -14.90 -11.74
C SER A 101 3.35 -14.68 -12.50
N HIS A 102 4.00 -13.52 -12.40
CA HIS A 102 5.30 -13.29 -13.00
C HIS A 102 6.38 -14.20 -12.38
N ALA A 103 7.26 -14.75 -13.23
CA ALA A 103 8.30 -15.69 -12.82
C ALA A 103 9.28 -15.08 -11.81
N ASP A 104 9.55 -13.79 -11.93
CA ASP A 104 10.56 -13.08 -11.13
C ASP A 104 10.14 -12.83 -9.67
N VAL A 105 8.86 -12.99 -9.34
CA VAL A 105 8.36 -12.78 -7.97
C VAL A 105 8.55 -14.00 -7.07
N GLY A 106 8.53 -15.21 -7.65
CA GLY A 106 8.71 -16.44 -6.89
C GLY A 106 7.54 -16.80 -5.97
N THR A 107 6.38 -16.17 -6.14
CA THR A 107 5.18 -16.40 -5.32
C THR A 107 4.76 -17.85 -5.31
N SER A 108 4.44 -18.38 -4.13
CA SER A 108 4.06 -19.78 -3.95
C SER A 108 2.76 -20.11 -4.70
N SER A 109 2.63 -21.38 -5.09
CA SER A 109 1.43 -21.86 -5.79
C SER A 109 0.16 -21.75 -4.93
N GLN A 110 0.30 -21.82 -3.60
CA GLN A 110 -0.82 -21.67 -2.68
C GLN A 110 -1.34 -20.23 -2.66
N ILE A 111 -0.46 -19.24 -2.54
CA ILE A 111 -0.84 -17.81 -2.57
C ILE A 111 -1.47 -17.46 -3.92
N LYS A 112 -0.88 -17.93 -5.05
CA LYS A 112 -1.49 -17.73 -6.37
C LYS A 112 -2.91 -18.29 -6.46
N LYS A 113 -3.16 -19.47 -5.89
CA LYS A 113 -4.51 -20.07 -5.84
C LYS A 113 -5.48 -19.23 -5.01
N ASN A 114 -5.03 -18.73 -3.84
CA ASN A 114 -5.84 -17.89 -2.97
C ASN A 114 -6.25 -16.60 -3.70
N ILE A 115 -5.29 -15.89 -4.29
CA ILE A 115 -5.56 -14.64 -5.03
C ILE A 115 -6.49 -14.91 -6.22
N LYS A 116 -6.26 -16.00 -6.97
CA LYS A 116 -7.12 -16.38 -8.10
C LYS A 116 -8.57 -16.67 -7.67
N LYS A 117 -8.74 -17.34 -6.53
CA LYS A 117 -10.07 -17.59 -5.96
C LYS A 117 -10.78 -16.28 -5.66
N LEU A 118 -10.13 -15.34 -4.95
CA LEU A 118 -10.66 -14.02 -4.64
C LEU A 118 -10.99 -13.21 -5.90
N ALA A 119 -10.15 -13.29 -6.95
CA ALA A 119 -10.41 -12.66 -8.23
C ALA A 119 -11.68 -13.18 -8.90
N ASN A 120 -11.91 -14.49 -8.88
CA ASN A 120 -13.12 -15.11 -9.43
C ASN A 120 -14.37 -14.74 -8.62
N GLU A 121 -14.27 -14.76 -7.30
CA GLU A 121 -15.36 -14.38 -6.40
C GLU A 121 -15.77 -12.92 -6.63
N PHE A 122 -14.78 -12.01 -6.70
CA PHE A 122 -15.01 -10.60 -6.99
C PHE A 122 -15.68 -10.37 -8.37
N THR A 123 -15.21 -11.07 -9.41
CA THR A 123 -15.83 -11.01 -10.75
C THR A 123 -17.27 -11.45 -10.75
N ASN A 124 -17.63 -12.40 -9.88
CA ASN A 124 -19.00 -12.90 -9.72
C ASN A 124 -19.85 -12.05 -8.76
N GLY A 125 -19.34 -10.89 -8.31
CA GLY A 125 -20.05 -9.99 -7.39
C GLY A 125 -20.05 -10.45 -5.92
N HIS A 126 -19.21 -11.43 -5.57
CA HIS A 126 -19.01 -11.86 -4.20
C HIS A 126 -17.85 -11.06 -3.58
N TYR A 127 -18.19 -10.00 -2.88
CA TYR A 127 -17.23 -9.12 -2.21
C TYR A 127 -17.02 -9.56 -0.76
N HIS A 128 -15.81 -9.34 -0.27
CA HIS A 128 -15.40 -9.69 1.09
C HIS A 128 -15.42 -8.47 2.02
N SER A 129 -15.50 -8.72 3.32
CA SER A 129 -15.21 -7.69 4.32
C SER A 129 -13.72 -7.46 4.44
N ILE A 130 -13.29 -6.19 4.62
CA ILE A 130 -11.87 -5.88 4.87
C ILE A 130 -11.36 -6.53 6.17
N GLU A 131 -12.25 -6.86 7.12
CA GLU A 131 -11.93 -7.52 8.38
C GLU A 131 -11.47 -8.98 8.23
N GLU A 132 -11.66 -9.57 7.04
CA GLU A 132 -11.15 -10.91 6.71
C GLU A 132 -9.66 -10.92 6.35
N PHE A 133 -9.04 -9.75 6.16
CA PHE A 133 -7.67 -9.61 5.68
C PHE A 133 -6.77 -8.90 6.68
N ASN A 134 -5.47 -9.25 6.67
CA ASN A 134 -4.48 -8.42 7.35
C ASN A 134 -4.16 -7.20 6.47
N THR A 135 -4.09 -6.02 7.08
CA THR A 135 -3.96 -4.74 6.36
C THR A 135 -2.74 -3.94 6.81
N MET A 136 -2.10 -3.28 5.86
CA MET A 136 -0.98 -2.35 6.08
C MET A 136 -1.29 -0.99 5.46
N PRO A 137 -2.10 -0.13 6.11
CA PRO A 137 -2.28 1.24 5.66
C PRO A 137 -1.03 2.07 5.96
N CYS A 138 -0.42 2.67 4.92
CA CYS A 138 0.84 3.38 5.00
C CYS A 138 0.67 4.88 4.72
N GLY A 139 1.31 5.72 5.55
CA GLY A 139 1.31 7.16 5.40
C GLY A 139 2.73 7.73 5.33
N THR A 140 3.10 8.37 4.19
CA THR A 140 4.41 9.01 4.02
C THR A 140 4.26 10.52 3.93
N ILE A 141 5.06 11.27 4.70
CA ILE A 141 5.09 12.74 4.67
C ILE A 141 6.48 13.23 4.26
N PHE A 142 6.53 14.05 3.20
CA PHE A 142 7.73 14.74 2.74
C PHE A 142 7.84 16.13 3.35
N GLN A 143 9.02 16.47 3.89
CA GLN A 143 9.27 17.71 4.65
C GLN A 143 9.80 18.89 3.83
N GLY A 144 9.83 18.79 2.51
CA GLY A 144 10.21 19.90 1.63
C GLY A 144 11.66 20.37 1.77
N GLY A 145 12.58 19.47 2.13
CA GLY A 145 14.03 19.75 2.19
C GLY A 145 14.56 20.16 3.57
N LYS A 146 13.70 20.56 4.49
CA LYS A 146 14.10 20.87 5.86
C LYS A 146 13.70 19.75 6.79
N TRP A 147 14.68 19.23 7.54
CA TRP A 147 14.42 18.17 8.50
C TRP A 147 13.78 18.73 9.76
N THR A 148 12.53 18.42 10.01
CA THR A 148 11.82 18.78 11.24
C THR A 148 11.60 17.52 12.07
N LYS A 149 12.00 17.55 13.32
CA LYS A 149 11.76 16.43 14.23
C LYS A 149 10.26 16.33 14.52
N TYR A 150 9.70 15.15 14.27
CA TYR A 150 8.33 14.85 14.68
C TYR A 150 8.25 14.61 16.20
N ASP A 151 7.18 15.06 16.80
CA ASP A 151 6.82 14.63 18.16
C ASP A 151 6.25 13.20 18.06
N HIS A 152 7.04 12.24 18.52
CA HIS A 152 6.67 10.84 18.49
C HIS A 152 5.44 10.53 19.38
N ASN A 153 5.27 11.25 20.48
CA ASN A 153 4.12 11.04 21.37
C ASN A 153 2.84 11.54 20.71
N GLN A 154 2.91 12.70 20.06
CA GLN A 154 1.78 13.23 19.31
C GLN A 154 1.42 12.30 18.14
N LEU A 155 2.41 11.84 17.35
CA LEU A 155 2.17 10.90 16.26
C LEU A 155 1.50 9.60 16.75
N LYS A 156 2.00 9.06 17.88
CA LYS A 156 1.42 7.86 18.49
C LYS A 156 -0.02 8.09 18.93
N SER A 157 -0.31 9.23 19.55
CA SER A 157 -1.66 9.62 19.94
C SER A 157 -2.58 9.75 18.71
N ASP A 158 -2.12 10.46 17.67
CA ASP A 158 -2.88 10.66 16.43
C ASP A 158 -3.23 9.34 15.75
N ILE A 159 -2.33 8.34 15.76
CA ILE A 159 -2.59 7.01 15.21
C ILE A 159 -3.51 6.21 16.13
N TYR A 160 -3.35 6.31 17.45
CA TYR A 160 -4.24 5.65 18.41
C TYR A 160 -5.69 6.14 18.26
N ASP A 161 -5.88 7.44 18.03
CA ASP A 161 -7.21 8.02 17.80
C ASP A 161 -7.90 7.47 16.52
N LEU A 162 -7.10 6.93 15.59
CA LEU A 162 -7.62 6.26 14.40
C LEU A 162 -7.99 4.80 14.61
N GLU A 163 -7.64 4.18 15.72
CA GLU A 163 -7.78 2.73 15.94
C GLU A 163 -9.18 2.23 15.59
N LYS A 164 -10.24 2.98 15.93
CA LYS A 164 -11.63 2.64 15.62
C LYS A 164 -11.96 2.63 14.13
N ASN A 165 -11.15 3.30 13.32
CA ASN A 165 -11.33 3.42 11.87
C ASN A 165 -10.36 2.50 11.10
N LEU A 166 -9.44 1.85 11.79
CA LEU A 166 -8.50 0.90 11.20
C LEU A 166 -9.13 -0.49 11.24
N LYS A 167 -9.29 -1.08 10.08
CA LYS A 167 -10.01 -2.33 9.88
C LYS A 167 -9.10 -3.40 9.29
N GLY A 168 -9.29 -4.63 9.75
CA GLY A 168 -8.54 -5.80 9.29
C GLY A 168 -8.54 -6.88 10.36
N GLN A 169 -8.23 -8.11 9.97
CA GLN A 169 -8.01 -9.20 10.92
C GLN A 169 -6.83 -8.86 11.85
N ASN A 170 -5.75 -8.36 11.26
CA ASN A 170 -4.66 -7.67 11.94
C ASN A 170 -4.33 -6.40 11.16
N VAL A 171 -3.92 -5.35 11.86
CA VAL A 171 -3.56 -4.07 11.24
C VAL A 171 -2.14 -3.67 11.62
N HIS A 172 -1.30 -3.42 10.61
CA HIS A 172 0.07 -2.93 10.77
C HIS A 172 0.20 -1.54 10.13
N VAL A 173 0.20 -0.50 10.94
CA VAL A 173 0.31 0.89 10.45
C VAL A 173 1.77 1.27 10.23
N ILE A 174 2.08 1.80 9.03
CA ILE A 174 3.41 2.31 8.71
C ILE A 174 3.34 3.81 8.48
N CYS A 175 4.10 4.58 9.30
CA CYS A 175 4.27 6.01 9.16
C CYS A 175 5.72 6.32 8.79
N MET A 176 5.93 6.92 7.62
CA MET A 176 7.26 7.32 7.15
C MET A 176 7.37 8.83 7.02
N THR A 177 8.54 9.35 7.34
CA THR A 177 8.90 10.74 7.11
C THR A 177 10.11 10.79 6.20
N GLN A 178 9.98 11.52 5.08
CA GLN A 178 11.04 11.72 4.11
C GLN A 178 11.46 13.20 4.06
N LYS A 179 12.75 13.46 3.97
CA LYS A 179 13.27 14.84 3.96
C LYS A 179 12.87 15.59 2.70
N SER A 180 13.10 15.00 1.54
CA SER A 180 12.84 15.65 0.25
C SER A 180 12.79 14.62 -0.89
N ILE A 181 11.92 14.89 -1.87
CA ILE A 181 11.88 14.15 -3.13
C ILE A 181 13.14 14.45 -3.95
N ASP A 182 13.55 15.71 -3.98
CA ASP A 182 14.67 16.17 -4.82
C ASP A 182 15.99 15.52 -4.39
N LEU A 183 16.21 15.35 -3.10
CA LEU A 183 17.39 14.63 -2.60
C LEU A 183 17.45 13.20 -3.10
N PHE A 184 16.32 12.49 -3.15
CA PHE A 184 16.29 11.15 -3.70
C PHE A 184 16.52 11.13 -5.20
N LEU A 185 15.89 12.06 -5.94
CA LEU A 185 16.07 12.17 -7.39
C LEU A 185 17.52 12.51 -7.77
N ASN A 186 18.16 13.42 -7.02
CA ASN A 186 19.56 13.76 -7.22
C ASN A 186 20.46 12.54 -6.98
N PHE A 187 20.24 11.81 -5.88
CA PHE A 187 21.01 10.61 -5.56
C PHE A 187 20.95 9.56 -6.68
N ILE A 188 19.76 9.25 -7.22
CA ILE A 188 19.65 8.29 -8.31
C ILE A 188 20.16 8.82 -9.67
N SER A 189 20.32 10.15 -9.82
CA SER A 189 20.85 10.75 -11.05
C SER A 189 22.37 10.86 -11.06
N GLU A 190 23.02 10.85 -9.89
CA GLU A 190 24.49 10.90 -9.76
C GLU A 190 25.14 9.55 -10.08
N ASP A 191 24.39 8.44 -9.94
CA ASP A 191 24.87 7.08 -10.20
C ASP A 191 24.44 6.54 -11.59
N ALA A 192 23.77 7.34 -12.41
CA ALA A 192 23.32 6.98 -13.76
C ALA A 192 24.18 7.63 -14.84
#